data_f74b8d9a5d27c151f878e9b1c3464339
#
_entry.id   f74b8d9a5d27c151f878e9b1c3464339
#
_cell.length_a   1.000
_cell.length_b   1.000
_cell.length_c   1.000
_cell.angle_alpha   90.00
_cell.angle_beta   90.00
_cell.angle_gamma   90.00
#
_symmetry.space_group_name_H-M   'P 1'
#
loop_
_entity.id
_entity.type
_entity.pdbx_description
1 polymer ?
#
loop_
_entity_poly.entity_id
_entity_poly.type
_entity_poly.pdbx_seq_one_letter_code
_entity_poly.pdbx_strand_id
1 'polypeptide(L)'
;MNNNRYILVSILFFTCAISTVNAQSQDYRTRINLLYQGINDRLSDKASGLYYETTDTAHNENKHSYLWPLCAYIQAANEMDVIDPKNDYMLPVEKAIDQYYTSRPPYPGYQASVAKEKRDDRYYDDNQWVAIAYLDAYNRNHQKKYLEKAEMICRFMLGGLDTVGGGGFYWNEGKKTSKNTCSNGPGILILLNLYKITHKQEYINTAIAVYKWTNKTLQAPDGLYHDNIRLSDLKISNVKITYNTGTMLQSNVLLFEITKERKYLDEAERIAKAGREYFFKNGRLPNGYWFNAVMLRGYQELYKVDKNKAWIDFYQQDADGIWNTERDANNMVGTKPAKSLIDQAAMIEIYARLQQVKEISK
;
A
#
# COMPACT_ATOMS: atom_id res chain seq x y z
N MET A 1 -59.79 45.31 -55.36
CA MET A 1 -59.99 44.87 -53.95
C MET A 1 -59.04 43.70 -53.73
N ASN A 2 -57.86 43.97 -53.14
CA ASN A 2 -56.81 42.96 -52.89
C ASN A 2 -56.79 42.64 -51.38
N ASN A 3 -57.06 41.38 -51.05
CA ASN A 3 -56.95 40.87 -49.71
C ASN A 3 -55.57 40.13 -49.56
N ASN A 4 -54.60 40.77 -48.97
CA ASN A 4 -53.36 40.12 -48.54
C ASN A 4 -53.61 39.52 -47.19
N ARG A 5 -53.56 38.18 -47.10
CA ARG A 5 -53.46 37.40 -45.82
C ARG A 5 -52.00 37.20 -45.50
N TYR A 6 -51.51 37.79 -44.41
CA TYR A 6 -50.20 37.48 -43.82
C TYR A 6 -50.33 36.22 -42.94
N ILE A 7 -49.60 35.18 -43.32
CA ILE A 7 -49.41 33.98 -42.48
C ILE A 7 -48.21 34.24 -41.51
N LEU A 8 -48.51 34.38 -40.20
CA LEU A 8 -47.47 34.44 -39.18
C LEU A 8 -47.01 33.03 -38.95
N VAL A 9 -45.76 32.71 -39.31
CA VAL A 9 -45.09 31.48 -38.95
C VAL A 9 -44.36 31.74 -37.61
N SER A 10 -44.89 31.22 -36.50
CA SER A 10 -44.24 31.23 -35.19
C SER A 10 -43.19 30.13 -35.15
N ILE A 11 -41.92 30.51 -35.23
CA ILE A 11 -40.80 29.58 -35.01
C ILE A 11 -40.58 29.47 -33.50
N LEU A 12 -40.98 28.33 -32.91
CA LEU A 12 -40.63 27.97 -31.53
C LEU A 12 -39.16 27.51 -31.49
N PHE A 13 -38.29 28.36 -30.97
CA PHE A 13 -36.94 27.93 -30.59
C PHE A 13 -37.00 27.09 -29.33
N PHE A 14 -36.84 25.78 -29.49
CA PHE A 14 -36.57 24.86 -28.35
C PHE A 14 -35.08 25.03 -27.97
N THR A 15 -34.79 25.87 -26.98
CA THR A 15 -33.48 25.92 -26.34
C THR A 15 -33.31 24.69 -25.48
N CYS A 16 -32.63 23.68 -26.03
CA CYS A 16 -32.17 22.54 -25.25
C CYS A 16 -31.05 23.05 -24.33
N ALA A 17 -31.41 23.36 -23.09
CA ALA A 17 -30.42 23.64 -22.05
C ALA A 17 -29.65 22.32 -21.76
N ILE A 18 -28.49 22.16 -22.38
CA ILE A 18 -27.52 21.13 -22.00
C ILE A 18 -27.01 21.53 -20.63
N SER A 19 -27.61 20.98 -19.61
CA SER A 19 -27.07 21.02 -18.25
C SER A 19 -25.74 20.28 -18.29
N THR A 20 -24.64 20.99 -18.50
CA THR A 20 -23.32 20.48 -18.16
C THR A 20 -23.31 20.27 -16.63
N VAL A 21 -23.58 19.05 -16.20
CA VAL A 21 -23.26 18.61 -14.87
C VAL A 21 -21.75 18.71 -14.77
N ASN A 22 -21.25 19.83 -14.26
CA ASN A 22 -19.91 19.93 -13.75
C ASN A 22 -19.84 18.86 -12.66
N ALA A 23 -19.31 17.69 -12.99
CA ALA A 23 -18.87 16.70 -12.05
C ALA A 23 -17.73 17.37 -11.27
N GLN A 24 -18.10 18.13 -10.22
CA GLN A 24 -17.16 18.69 -9.27
C GLN A 24 -16.38 17.50 -8.76
N SER A 25 -15.08 17.43 -9.06
CA SER A 25 -14.24 16.30 -8.64
C SER A 25 -14.40 16.19 -7.12
N GLN A 26 -15.01 15.09 -6.67
CA GLN A 26 -15.19 14.85 -5.25
C GLN A 26 -13.82 14.93 -4.58
N ASP A 27 -13.71 15.64 -3.46
CA ASP A 27 -12.47 15.75 -2.74
C ASP A 27 -12.05 14.37 -2.17
N TYR A 28 -10.79 14.22 -1.84
CA TYR A 28 -10.25 12.94 -1.37
C TYR A 28 -10.92 12.45 -0.08
N ARG A 29 -11.31 13.33 0.83
CA ARG A 29 -12.03 12.96 2.07
C ARG A 29 -13.39 12.32 1.76
N THR A 30 -14.11 12.86 0.80
CA THR A 30 -15.38 12.28 0.34
C THR A 30 -15.17 10.91 -0.29
N ARG A 31 -14.15 10.74 -1.14
CA ARG A 31 -13.82 9.44 -1.76
C ARG A 31 -13.44 8.39 -0.71
N ILE A 32 -12.61 8.75 0.27
CA ILE A 32 -12.23 7.89 1.40
C ILE A 32 -13.46 7.42 2.15
N ASN A 33 -14.37 8.33 2.52
CA ASN A 33 -15.58 7.99 3.27
C ASN A 33 -16.49 7.04 2.49
N LEU A 34 -16.67 7.24 1.18
CA LEU A 34 -17.48 6.36 0.34
C LEU A 34 -16.88 4.95 0.23
N LEU A 35 -15.57 4.83 0.04
CA LEU A 35 -14.88 3.54 0.01
C LEU A 35 -14.93 2.83 1.37
N TYR A 36 -14.73 3.56 2.46
CA TYR A 36 -14.82 3.02 3.82
C TYR A 36 -16.23 2.51 4.13
N GLN A 37 -17.27 3.25 3.74
CA GLN A 37 -18.65 2.78 3.83
C GLN A 37 -18.85 1.50 2.99
N GLY A 38 -18.36 1.47 1.76
CA GLY A 38 -18.42 0.29 0.90
C GLY A 38 -17.78 -0.96 1.52
N ILE A 39 -16.61 -0.81 2.18
CA ILE A 39 -15.98 -1.90 2.95
C ILE A 39 -16.90 -2.34 4.08
N ASN A 40 -17.41 -1.40 4.88
CA ASN A 40 -18.26 -1.73 6.04
C ASN A 40 -19.57 -2.42 5.66
N ASP A 41 -20.17 -2.03 4.54
CA ASP A 41 -21.49 -2.53 4.13
C ASP A 41 -21.40 -3.86 3.38
N ARG A 42 -20.33 -4.09 2.63
CA ARG A 42 -20.27 -5.18 1.65
C ARG A 42 -19.14 -6.19 1.87
N LEU A 43 -18.11 -5.81 2.63
CA LEU A 43 -16.93 -6.65 2.83
C LEU A 43 -16.67 -7.00 4.29
N SER A 44 -17.49 -6.47 5.25
CA SER A 44 -17.34 -6.74 6.67
C SER A 44 -18.34 -7.82 7.12
N ASP A 45 -17.84 -8.88 7.76
CA ASP A 45 -18.67 -9.80 8.55
C ASP A 45 -18.87 -9.24 9.95
N LYS A 46 -20.03 -8.62 10.18
CA LYS A 46 -20.38 -7.99 11.46
C LYS A 46 -20.44 -8.97 12.64
N ALA A 47 -20.71 -10.25 12.38
CA ALA A 47 -20.83 -11.26 13.43
C ALA A 47 -19.47 -11.68 13.98
N SER A 48 -18.47 -11.81 13.13
CA SER A 48 -17.11 -12.24 13.52
C SER A 48 -16.14 -11.08 13.72
N GLY A 49 -16.44 -9.88 13.18
CA GLY A 49 -15.52 -8.76 13.10
C GLY A 49 -14.40 -8.96 12.07
N LEU A 50 -14.55 -9.95 11.18
CA LEU A 50 -13.64 -10.26 10.09
C LEU A 50 -14.12 -9.61 8.78
N TYR A 51 -13.36 -9.80 7.71
CA TYR A 51 -13.63 -9.24 6.39
C TYR A 51 -13.64 -10.33 5.32
N TYR A 52 -14.49 -10.14 4.31
CA TYR A 52 -14.48 -10.95 3.11
C TYR A 52 -13.40 -10.47 2.14
N GLU A 53 -12.85 -11.37 1.33
CA GLU A 53 -11.85 -11.02 0.33
C GLU A 53 -12.46 -10.20 -0.81
N THR A 54 -13.64 -10.62 -1.28
CA THR A 54 -14.40 -9.91 -2.32
C THR A 54 -15.89 -9.81 -1.97
N THR A 55 -16.60 -8.96 -2.70
CA THR A 55 -18.07 -8.84 -2.60
C THR A 55 -18.83 -10.06 -3.13
N ASP A 56 -18.18 -10.96 -3.84
CA ASP A 56 -18.72 -12.25 -4.28
C ASP A 56 -18.31 -13.35 -3.29
N THR A 57 -18.93 -13.32 -2.13
CA THR A 57 -18.58 -14.21 -1.01
C THR A 57 -18.80 -15.69 -1.30
N ALA A 58 -19.65 -16.04 -2.26
CA ALA A 58 -19.92 -17.42 -2.65
C ALA A 58 -18.75 -18.07 -3.42
N HIS A 59 -17.91 -17.26 -4.07
CA HIS A 59 -16.76 -17.74 -4.85
C HIS A 59 -15.41 -17.38 -4.23
N ASN A 60 -15.38 -16.85 -3.00
CA ASN A 60 -14.13 -16.66 -2.27
C ASN A 60 -13.51 -18.02 -1.91
N GLU A 61 -12.18 -18.12 -1.99
CA GLU A 61 -11.44 -19.34 -1.65
C GLU A 61 -11.59 -19.72 -0.17
N ASN A 62 -11.63 -18.72 0.71
CA ASN A 62 -11.84 -18.88 2.14
C ASN A 62 -13.11 -18.17 2.57
N LYS A 63 -13.65 -18.57 3.73
CA LYS A 63 -14.78 -17.86 4.34
C LYS A 63 -14.45 -16.39 4.59
N HIS A 64 -13.25 -16.09 5.10
CA HIS A 64 -12.78 -14.75 5.32
C HIS A 64 -11.49 -14.50 4.54
N SER A 65 -11.16 -13.22 4.36
CA SER A 65 -9.99 -12.75 3.63
C SER A 65 -8.70 -13.40 4.13
N TYR A 66 -7.74 -13.55 3.23
CA TYR A 66 -6.35 -13.76 3.65
C TYR A 66 -5.82 -12.55 4.44
N LEU A 67 -4.67 -12.71 5.10
CA LEU A 67 -4.04 -11.65 5.89
C LEU A 67 -3.55 -10.49 5.00
N TRP A 68 -3.00 -10.77 3.82
CA TRP A 68 -2.38 -9.74 2.99
C TRP A 68 -3.32 -8.60 2.53
N PRO A 69 -4.64 -8.82 2.24
CA PRO A 69 -5.56 -7.71 2.05
C PRO A 69 -5.79 -6.87 3.31
N LEU A 70 -5.72 -7.50 4.50
CA LEU A 70 -5.78 -6.77 5.77
C LEU A 70 -4.51 -5.97 6.04
N CYS A 71 -3.35 -6.37 5.49
CA CYS A 71 -2.14 -5.56 5.51
C CYS A 71 -2.33 -4.23 4.75
N ALA A 72 -3.02 -4.24 3.60
CA ALA A 72 -3.42 -3.03 2.92
C ALA A 72 -4.43 -2.21 3.76
N TYR A 73 -5.40 -2.88 4.37
CA TYR A 73 -6.47 -2.20 5.09
C TYR A 73 -5.99 -1.55 6.40
N ILE A 74 -5.06 -2.16 7.12
CA ILE A 74 -4.49 -1.54 8.33
C ILE A 74 -3.62 -0.32 7.98
N GLN A 75 -2.93 -0.34 6.83
CA GLN A 75 -2.23 0.85 6.32
C GLN A 75 -3.21 1.97 6.01
N ALA A 76 -4.29 1.66 5.27
CA ALA A 76 -5.34 2.61 4.96
C ALA A 76 -5.99 3.20 6.22
N ALA A 77 -6.33 2.36 7.18
CA ALA A 77 -6.91 2.78 8.46
C ALA A 77 -5.98 3.69 9.25
N ASN A 78 -4.67 3.40 9.26
CA ASN A 78 -3.68 4.24 9.89
C ASN A 78 -3.59 5.63 9.23
N GLU A 79 -3.64 5.71 7.90
CA GLU A 79 -3.67 7.00 7.18
C GLU A 79 -5.00 7.74 7.38
N MET A 80 -6.11 7.03 7.58
CA MET A 80 -7.38 7.64 7.96
C MET A 80 -7.30 8.28 9.36
N ASP A 81 -6.66 7.60 10.33
CA ASP A 81 -6.42 8.18 11.67
C ASP A 81 -5.54 9.44 11.62
N VAL A 82 -4.64 9.56 10.64
CA VAL A 82 -3.83 10.78 10.43
C VAL A 82 -4.71 11.96 10.00
N ILE A 83 -5.60 11.74 9.03
CA ILE A 83 -6.44 12.82 8.47
C ILE A 83 -7.71 13.11 9.30
N ASP A 84 -8.13 12.18 10.15
CA ASP A 84 -9.27 12.30 11.04
C ASP A 84 -8.97 11.72 12.43
N PRO A 85 -8.16 12.40 13.26
CA PRO A 85 -7.64 11.87 14.53
C PRO A 85 -8.69 11.76 15.64
N LYS A 86 -9.96 12.10 15.39
CA LYS A 86 -11.06 11.96 16.36
C LYS A 86 -11.64 10.53 16.36
N ASN A 87 -11.36 9.74 15.34
CA ASN A 87 -11.79 8.37 15.20
C ASN A 87 -10.62 7.40 15.45
N ASP A 88 -10.92 6.12 15.55
CA ASP A 88 -9.95 5.02 15.66
C ASP A 88 -10.29 3.98 14.58
N TYR A 89 -9.85 4.26 13.36
CA TYR A 89 -10.09 3.40 12.21
C TYR A 89 -9.22 2.13 12.25
N MET A 90 -8.07 2.19 12.95
CA MET A 90 -7.20 1.04 13.11
C MET A 90 -7.78 -0.05 14.00
N LEU A 91 -8.51 0.31 15.07
CA LEU A 91 -8.96 -0.65 16.08
C LEU A 91 -9.77 -1.83 15.54
N PRO A 92 -10.78 -1.66 14.67
CA PRO A 92 -11.50 -2.80 14.11
C PRO A 92 -10.61 -3.70 13.23
N VAL A 93 -9.67 -3.13 12.48
CA VAL A 93 -8.75 -3.88 11.61
C VAL A 93 -7.70 -4.60 12.45
N GLU A 94 -7.18 -3.97 13.50
CA GLU A 94 -6.27 -4.60 14.49
C GLU A 94 -6.92 -5.85 15.10
N LYS A 95 -8.19 -5.74 15.55
CA LYS A 95 -8.95 -6.88 16.10
C LYS A 95 -9.17 -8.00 15.10
N ALA A 96 -9.36 -7.67 13.82
CA ALA A 96 -9.46 -8.66 12.77
C ALA A 96 -8.13 -9.39 12.55
N ILE A 97 -7.02 -8.64 12.43
CA ILE A 97 -5.67 -9.19 12.28
C ILE A 97 -5.27 -10.08 13.47
N ASP A 98 -5.64 -9.70 14.70
CA ASP A 98 -5.35 -10.52 15.89
C ASP A 98 -5.95 -11.95 15.81
N GLN A 99 -6.98 -12.19 14.96
CA GLN A 99 -7.54 -13.52 14.73
C GLN A 99 -6.68 -14.42 13.81
N TYR A 100 -5.64 -13.86 13.18
CA TYR A 100 -4.63 -14.60 12.39
C TYR A 100 -3.38 -14.97 13.20
N TYR A 101 -3.31 -14.48 14.45
CA TYR A 101 -2.17 -14.72 15.31
C TYR A 101 -2.00 -16.19 15.67
N THR A 102 -0.74 -16.64 15.72
CA THR A 102 -0.35 -17.98 16.14
C THR A 102 0.96 -17.94 16.94
N SER A 103 0.98 -18.67 18.05
CA SER A 103 2.16 -18.80 18.93
C SER A 103 3.12 -19.92 18.50
N ARG A 104 2.99 -20.44 17.25
CA ARG A 104 3.86 -21.51 16.74
C ARG A 104 5.34 -21.14 16.90
N PRO A 105 6.18 -22.09 17.40
CA PRO A 105 7.62 -21.89 17.48
C PRO A 105 8.26 -21.77 16.07
N PRO A 106 9.46 -21.17 15.92
CA PRO A 106 10.28 -20.66 17.04
C PRO A 106 9.82 -19.29 17.57
N TYR A 107 9.04 -18.53 16.80
CA TYR A 107 8.57 -17.21 17.18
C TYR A 107 7.08 -17.06 16.86
N PRO A 108 6.31 -16.34 17.69
CA PRO A 108 4.92 -16.00 17.38
C PRO A 108 4.84 -15.05 16.17
N GLY A 109 3.73 -15.12 15.42
CA GLY A 109 3.47 -14.29 14.26
C GLY A 109 2.08 -14.53 13.71
N TYR A 110 1.79 -14.00 12.54
CA TYR A 110 0.49 -14.11 11.89
C TYR A 110 0.59 -15.06 10.69
N GLN A 111 -0.40 -15.95 10.55
CA GLN A 111 -0.51 -16.83 9.38
C GLN A 111 -1.45 -16.25 8.32
N ALA A 112 -1.43 -16.82 7.12
CA ALA A 112 -2.16 -16.27 5.99
C ALA A 112 -3.69 -16.32 6.14
N SER A 113 -4.24 -17.29 6.88
CA SER A 113 -5.68 -17.45 7.12
C SER A 113 -6.03 -17.32 8.58
N VAL A 114 -7.33 -17.08 8.88
CA VAL A 114 -7.86 -17.02 10.25
C VAL A 114 -7.46 -18.25 11.03
N ALA A 115 -6.80 -18.09 12.18
CA ALA A 115 -6.16 -19.19 12.91
C ALA A 115 -7.15 -20.25 13.44
N LYS A 116 -8.39 -19.84 13.75
CA LYS A 116 -9.46 -20.76 14.18
C LYS A 116 -10.11 -21.51 13.03
N GLU A 117 -9.98 -21.05 11.78
CA GLU A 117 -10.62 -21.67 10.61
C GLU A 117 -9.72 -22.75 9.99
N LYS A 118 -8.44 -22.47 9.83
CA LYS A 118 -7.47 -23.47 9.36
C LYS A 118 -6.05 -23.11 9.77
N ARG A 119 -5.19 -24.12 9.84
CA ARG A 119 -3.73 -23.90 9.91
C ARG A 119 -3.21 -23.55 8.53
N ASP A 120 -2.37 -22.50 8.43
CA ASP A 120 -1.84 -22.00 7.16
C ASP A 120 -0.37 -21.60 7.26
N ASP A 121 0.23 -21.28 6.11
CA ASP A 121 1.60 -20.77 6.01
C ASP A 121 1.72 -19.38 6.66
N ARG A 122 2.94 -19.03 7.07
CA ARG A 122 3.29 -17.69 7.52
C ARG A 122 4.26 -17.07 6.51
N TYR A 123 3.89 -15.90 6.02
CA TYR A 123 4.70 -15.13 5.09
C TYR A 123 5.38 -13.98 5.83
N TYR A 124 6.65 -13.73 5.50
CA TYR A 124 7.42 -12.70 6.20
C TYR A 124 6.93 -11.32 5.82
N ASP A 125 6.63 -11.06 4.54
CA ASP A 125 6.11 -9.79 4.06
C ASP A 125 4.75 -9.42 4.65
N ASP A 126 3.79 -10.36 4.74
CA ASP A 126 2.50 -10.11 5.40
C ASP A 126 2.71 -9.63 6.85
N ASN A 127 3.52 -10.34 7.61
CA ASN A 127 3.85 -9.95 8.99
C ASN A 127 4.56 -8.59 9.04
N GLN A 128 5.47 -8.35 8.11
CA GLN A 128 6.21 -7.09 8.04
C GLN A 128 5.29 -5.89 7.82
N TRP A 129 4.26 -6.02 6.97
CA TRP A 129 3.31 -4.94 6.77
C TRP A 129 2.45 -4.65 7.99
N VAL A 130 2.08 -5.66 8.76
CA VAL A 130 1.44 -5.47 10.06
C VAL A 130 2.36 -4.70 11.01
N ALA A 131 3.66 -5.05 11.07
CA ALA A 131 4.62 -4.33 11.91
C ALA A 131 4.84 -2.88 11.45
N ILE A 132 4.89 -2.62 10.14
CA ILE A 132 5.02 -1.25 9.60
C ILE A 132 3.83 -0.39 10.04
N ALA A 133 2.59 -0.91 9.94
CA ALA A 133 1.42 -0.18 10.41
C ALA A 133 1.48 0.14 11.91
N TYR A 134 1.97 -0.80 12.74
CA TYR A 134 2.15 -0.56 14.16
C TYR A 134 3.27 0.45 14.46
N LEU A 135 4.36 0.45 13.70
CA LEU A 135 5.41 1.47 13.84
C LEU A 135 4.92 2.87 13.42
N ASP A 136 4.14 2.96 12.36
CA ASP A 136 3.51 4.21 11.93
C ASP A 136 2.54 4.73 13.01
N ALA A 137 1.72 3.83 13.58
CA ALA A 137 0.82 4.18 14.70
C ALA A 137 1.59 4.61 15.94
N TYR A 138 2.68 3.92 16.31
CA TYR A 138 3.53 4.31 17.42
C TYR A 138 4.15 5.68 17.21
N ASN A 139 4.67 5.96 16.02
CA ASN A 139 5.23 7.26 15.69
C ASN A 139 4.19 8.39 15.80
N ARG A 140 2.90 8.10 15.55
CA ARG A 140 1.81 9.06 15.66
C ARG A 140 1.37 9.32 17.10
N ASN A 141 1.23 8.27 17.93
CA ASN A 141 0.52 8.38 19.22
C ASN A 141 1.31 7.85 20.43
N HIS A 142 2.50 7.29 20.23
CA HIS A 142 3.39 6.74 21.25
C HIS A 142 2.78 5.66 22.15
N GLN A 143 1.71 4.98 21.72
CA GLN A 143 1.13 3.87 22.47
C GLN A 143 2.06 2.66 22.45
N LYS A 144 2.58 2.29 23.62
CA LYS A 144 3.57 1.23 23.83
C LYS A 144 3.16 -0.13 23.22
N LYS A 145 1.86 -0.46 23.24
CA LYS A 145 1.32 -1.68 22.64
C LYS A 145 1.74 -1.89 21.19
N TYR A 146 1.83 -0.80 20.41
CA TYR A 146 2.20 -0.86 19.00
C TYR A 146 3.69 -1.17 18.82
N LEU A 147 4.55 -0.56 19.63
CA LEU A 147 5.98 -0.88 19.61
C LEU A 147 6.23 -2.34 20.01
N GLU A 148 5.56 -2.81 21.07
CA GLU A 148 5.68 -4.21 21.56
C GLU A 148 5.25 -5.22 20.49
N LYS A 149 4.13 -4.97 19.78
CA LYS A 149 3.69 -5.82 18.66
C LYS A 149 4.68 -5.78 17.48
N ALA A 150 5.19 -4.60 17.13
CA ALA A 150 6.18 -4.46 16.06
C ALA A 150 7.51 -5.19 16.43
N GLU A 151 7.99 -5.08 17.65
CA GLU A 151 9.18 -5.81 18.11
C GLU A 151 8.94 -7.35 18.14
N MET A 152 7.73 -7.79 18.49
CA MET A 152 7.36 -9.22 18.42
C MET A 152 7.46 -9.73 16.97
N ILE A 153 6.89 -8.99 16.02
CA ILE A 153 6.96 -9.35 14.60
C ILE A 153 8.40 -9.25 14.08
N CYS A 154 9.18 -8.25 14.53
CA CYS A 154 10.59 -8.14 14.14
C CYS A 154 11.38 -9.40 14.56
N ARG A 155 11.14 -9.95 15.76
CA ARG A 155 11.77 -11.23 16.18
C ARG A 155 11.36 -12.39 15.27
N PHE A 156 10.10 -12.48 14.87
CA PHE A 156 9.64 -13.47 13.90
C PHE A 156 10.34 -13.29 12.55
N MET A 157 10.38 -12.07 12.03
CA MET A 157 11.01 -11.72 10.76
C MET A 157 12.50 -12.09 10.73
N LEU A 158 13.24 -11.79 11.82
CA LEU A 158 14.67 -12.11 11.93
C LEU A 158 14.94 -13.64 11.87
N GLY A 159 13.97 -14.48 12.22
CA GLY A 159 14.04 -15.93 12.01
C GLY A 159 14.06 -16.35 10.54
N GLY A 160 13.69 -15.45 9.63
CA GLY A 160 13.76 -15.63 8.18
C GLY A 160 15.04 -15.12 7.52
N LEU A 161 16.00 -14.64 8.30
CA LEU A 161 17.28 -14.13 7.80
C LEU A 161 18.37 -15.18 8.00
N ASP A 162 19.11 -15.51 6.94
CA ASP A 162 20.30 -16.35 7.00
C ASP A 162 21.28 -16.01 5.88
N THR A 163 22.36 -16.81 5.76
CA THR A 163 23.44 -16.60 4.77
C THR A 163 23.23 -17.37 3.46
N VAL A 164 22.18 -18.17 3.33
CA VAL A 164 21.87 -18.89 2.08
C VAL A 164 21.59 -17.88 0.97
N GLY A 165 22.17 -18.07 -0.20
CA GLY A 165 22.10 -17.09 -1.29
C GLY A 165 22.84 -15.78 -0.98
N GLY A 166 23.72 -15.77 0.01
CA GLY A 166 24.54 -14.62 0.41
C GLY A 166 23.89 -13.65 1.38
N GLY A 167 22.66 -13.89 1.86
CA GLY A 167 21.93 -13.03 2.78
C GLY A 167 20.43 -12.89 2.43
N GLY A 168 19.76 -11.88 3.04
CA GLY A 168 18.38 -11.53 2.78
C GLY A 168 17.34 -12.42 3.46
N PHE A 169 16.10 -11.91 3.54
CA PHE A 169 14.95 -12.61 4.11
C PHE A 169 14.30 -13.55 3.10
N TYR A 170 13.87 -14.73 3.59
CA TYR A 170 12.96 -15.58 2.84
C TYR A 170 11.59 -14.93 2.67
N TRP A 171 10.79 -15.44 1.73
CA TRP A 171 9.41 -15.04 1.54
C TRP A 171 8.47 -15.81 2.47
N ASN A 172 8.58 -17.14 2.51
CA ASN A 172 7.73 -18.04 3.28
C ASN A 172 8.56 -18.76 4.37
N GLU A 173 8.03 -18.82 5.61
CA GLU A 173 8.70 -19.45 6.73
C GLU A 173 8.91 -20.95 6.51
N GLY A 174 7.87 -21.65 6.05
CA GLY A 174 7.86 -23.10 5.85
C GLY A 174 8.51 -23.58 4.55
N LYS A 175 8.53 -22.71 3.53
CA LYS A 175 9.03 -23.00 2.18
C LYS A 175 10.17 -22.06 1.81
N LYS A 176 11.36 -22.40 2.28
CA LYS A 176 12.58 -21.59 2.08
C LYS A 176 13.17 -21.73 0.66
N THR A 177 12.36 -21.49 -0.38
CA THR A 177 12.72 -21.70 -1.78
C THR A 177 13.18 -20.45 -2.51
N SER A 178 12.83 -19.27 -1.98
CA SER A 178 13.17 -17.98 -2.58
C SER A 178 13.40 -16.88 -1.55
N LYS A 179 14.14 -15.85 -1.96
CA LYS A 179 14.26 -14.58 -1.24
C LYS A 179 13.78 -13.48 -2.15
N ASN A 180 12.75 -12.77 -1.69
CA ASN A 180 11.99 -11.84 -2.51
C ASN A 180 12.23 -10.39 -2.06
N THR A 181 12.20 -9.45 -3.01
CA THR A 181 12.29 -8.03 -2.68
C THR A 181 11.14 -7.59 -1.78
N CYS A 182 9.93 -8.19 -1.95
CA CYS A 182 8.77 -7.91 -1.12
C CYS A 182 8.94 -8.25 0.37
N SER A 183 9.89 -9.13 0.73
CA SER A 183 10.23 -9.40 2.15
C SER A 183 11.47 -8.64 2.60
N ASN A 184 12.37 -8.28 1.67
CA ASN A 184 13.61 -7.61 2.03
C ASN A 184 13.43 -6.10 2.20
N GLY A 185 12.70 -5.44 1.30
CA GLY A 185 12.38 -4.01 1.41
C GLY A 185 11.63 -3.66 2.70
N PRO A 186 10.47 -4.27 2.98
CA PRO A 186 9.76 -4.02 4.24
C PRO A 186 10.57 -4.39 5.48
N GLY A 187 11.38 -5.46 5.42
CA GLY A 187 12.29 -5.83 6.51
C GLY A 187 13.29 -4.73 6.83
N ILE A 188 13.86 -4.08 5.81
CA ILE A 188 14.75 -2.92 5.99
C ILE A 188 13.98 -1.76 6.64
N LEU A 189 12.74 -1.47 6.18
CA LEU A 189 11.92 -0.39 6.73
C LEU A 189 11.64 -0.57 8.22
N ILE A 190 11.29 -1.79 8.65
CA ILE A 190 11.06 -2.11 10.07
C ILE A 190 12.33 -1.85 10.89
N LEU A 191 13.47 -2.38 10.43
CA LEU A 191 14.74 -2.26 11.15
C LEU A 191 15.18 -0.81 11.27
N LEU A 192 15.04 0.00 10.21
CA LEU A 192 15.37 1.42 10.24
C LEU A 192 14.45 2.20 11.18
N ASN A 193 13.15 1.92 11.18
CA ASN A 193 12.19 2.57 12.10
C ASN A 193 12.45 2.16 13.56
N LEU A 194 12.70 0.88 13.83
CA LEU A 194 13.08 0.42 15.18
C LEU A 194 14.38 1.08 15.63
N TYR A 195 15.37 1.26 14.75
CA TYR A 195 16.58 2.01 15.08
C TYR A 195 16.27 3.48 15.43
N LYS A 196 15.44 4.17 14.64
CA LYS A 196 15.02 5.56 14.94
C LYS A 196 14.35 5.69 16.32
N ILE A 197 13.59 4.68 16.75
CA ILE A 197 12.86 4.67 18.02
C ILE A 197 13.74 4.26 19.19
N THR A 198 14.54 3.20 19.02
CA THR A 198 15.23 2.53 20.14
C THR A 198 16.72 2.83 20.22
N HIS A 199 17.31 3.35 19.15
CA HIS A 199 18.76 3.58 18.97
C HIS A 199 19.63 2.31 19.13
N LYS A 200 19.04 1.10 19.07
CA LYS A 200 19.79 -0.16 19.14
C LYS A 200 20.58 -0.39 17.85
N GLN A 201 21.91 -0.41 17.97
CA GLN A 201 22.83 -0.50 16.84
C GLN A 201 22.65 -1.78 16.00
N GLU A 202 22.15 -2.85 16.59
CA GLU A 202 21.86 -4.11 15.89
C GLU A 202 20.85 -3.95 14.76
N TYR A 203 19.84 -3.07 14.92
CA TYR A 203 18.82 -2.83 13.90
C TYR A 203 19.40 -2.17 12.67
N ILE A 204 20.16 -1.08 12.81
CA ILE A 204 20.75 -0.40 11.66
C ILE A 204 21.83 -1.25 10.97
N ASN A 205 22.63 -1.99 11.74
CA ASN A 205 23.65 -2.89 11.17
C ASN A 205 22.98 -3.97 10.31
N THR A 206 21.90 -4.59 10.79
CA THR A 206 21.13 -5.59 10.05
C THR A 206 20.44 -4.97 8.84
N ALA A 207 19.82 -3.78 8.99
CA ALA A 207 19.20 -3.07 7.88
C ALA A 207 20.18 -2.78 6.74
N ILE A 208 21.38 -2.29 7.07
CA ILE A 208 22.45 -2.02 6.06
C ILE A 208 22.92 -3.31 5.40
N ALA A 209 23.07 -4.41 6.16
CA ALA A 209 23.47 -5.70 5.59
C ALA A 209 22.43 -6.22 4.59
N VAL A 210 21.13 -6.20 4.96
CA VAL A 210 20.03 -6.62 4.07
C VAL A 210 19.92 -5.67 2.87
N TYR A 211 20.00 -4.35 3.06
CA TYR A 211 20.01 -3.36 1.99
C TYR A 211 21.12 -3.62 0.96
N LYS A 212 22.36 -3.84 1.42
CA LYS A 212 23.49 -4.14 0.53
C LYS A 212 23.28 -5.44 -0.24
N TRP A 213 22.75 -6.48 0.41
CA TRP A 213 22.43 -7.74 -0.24
C TRP A 213 21.35 -7.56 -1.29
N THR A 214 20.25 -6.85 -0.96
CA THR A 214 19.15 -6.61 -1.88
C THR A 214 19.59 -5.85 -3.12
N ASN A 215 20.37 -4.80 -2.96
CA ASN A 215 20.91 -4.03 -4.09
C ASN A 215 21.86 -4.88 -4.96
N LYS A 216 22.76 -5.64 -4.35
CA LYS A 216 23.71 -6.48 -5.08
C LYS A 216 23.00 -7.60 -5.86
N THR A 217 21.93 -8.16 -5.31
CA THR A 217 21.30 -9.39 -5.82
C THR A 217 20.08 -9.10 -6.69
N LEU A 218 19.25 -8.13 -6.29
CA LEU A 218 17.92 -7.95 -6.87
C LEU A 218 17.73 -6.60 -7.59
N GLN A 219 18.67 -5.64 -7.46
CA GLN A 219 18.56 -4.39 -8.22
C GLN A 219 19.00 -4.59 -9.67
N ALA A 220 18.15 -4.15 -10.60
CA ALA A 220 18.46 -4.14 -12.03
C ALA A 220 19.31 -2.91 -12.40
N PRO A 221 20.01 -2.93 -13.56
CA PRO A 221 20.84 -1.81 -14.01
C PRO A 221 20.09 -0.47 -14.16
N ASP A 222 18.78 -0.51 -14.43
CA ASP A 222 17.93 0.69 -14.53
C ASP A 222 17.52 1.27 -13.15
N GLY A 223 17.94 0.64 -12.05
CA GLY A 223 17.65 1.09 -10.69
C GLY A 223 16.40 0.50 -10.06
N LEU A 224 15.59 -0.21 -10.84
CA LEU A 224 14.40 -0.91 -10.33
C LEU A 224 14.80 -2.27 -9.74
N TYR A 225 13.82 -2.94 -9.11
CA TYR A 225 14.09 -4.19 -8.40
C TYR A 225 13.36 -5.35 -9.04
N HIS A 226 14.09 -6.43 -9.27
CA HIS A 226 13.56 -7.74 -9.62
C HIS A 226 12.75 -8.33 -8.48
N ASP A 227 11.81 -9.21 -8.79
CA ASP A 227 10.91 -9.77 -7.79
C ASP A 227 11.63 -10.66 -6.77
N ASN A 228 12.40 -11.66 -7.25
CA ASN A 228 13.03 -12.62 -6.36
C ASN A 228 14.26 -13.30 -6.98
N ILE A 229 15.00 -13.99 -6.11
CA ILE A 229 15.98 -15.02 -6.46
C ILE A 229 15.47 -16.38 -5.98
N ARG A 230 15.44 -17.36 -6.88
CA ARG A 230 15.17 -18.76 -6.56
C ARG A 230 16.45 -19.43 -6.06
N LEU A 231 16.39 -20.09 -4.91
CA LEU A 231 17.61 -20.59 -4.25
C LEU A 231 18.15 -21.90 -4.82
N SER A 232 17.33 -22.68 -5.52
CA SER A 232 17.77 -23.98 -6.11
C SER A 232 18.79 -23.82 -7.23
N ASP A 233 18.73 -22.72 -7.99
CA ASP A 233 19.58 -22.46 -9.17
C ASP A 233 20.06 -21.02 -9.25
N LEU A 234 19.78 -20.22 -8.23
CA LEU A 234 20.12 -18.81 -8.14
C LEU A 234 19.56 -17.96 -9.29
N LYS A 235 18.50 -18.42 -9.94
CA LYS A 235 17.86 -17.67 -11.03
C LYS A 235 17.07 -16.50 -10.50
N ILE A 236 17.33 -15.30 -11.05
CA ILE A 236 16.61 -14.06 -10.73
C ILE A 236 15.39 -13.94 -11.63
N SER A 237 14.23 -13.63 -11.04
CA SER A 237 13.02 -13.26 -11.77
C SER A 237 13.16 -11.86 -12.35
N ASN A 238 12.90 -11.69 -13.65
CA ASN A 238 12.97 -10.38 -14.31
C ASN A 238 11.71 -9.52 -14.10
N VAL A 239 10.72 -10.01 -13.35
CA VAL A 239 9.49 -9.26 -13.04
C VAL A 239 9.84 -8.07 -12.17
N LYS A 240 9.31 -6.90 -12.52
CA LYS A 240 9.41 -5.68 -11.74
C LYS A 240 8.01 -5.20 -11.38
N ILE A 241 7.80 -4.90 -10.12
CA ILE A 241 6.54 -4.39 -9.60
C ILE A 241 6.74 -3.12 -8.79
N THR A 242 5.73 -2.28 -8.76
CA THR A 242 5.75 -0.99 -8.06
C THR A 242 6.06 -1.15 -6.57
N TYR A 243 5.51 -2.15 -5.93
CA TYR A 243 5.75 -2.51 -4.53
C TYR A 243 7.25 -2.62 -4.19
N ASN A 244 7.99 -3.44 -4.95
CA ASN A 244 9.41 -3.68 -4.70
C ASN A 244 10.23 -2.40 -4.83
N THR A 245 9.95 -1.62 -5.87
CA THR A 245 10.60 -0.33 -6.11
C THR A 245 10.28 0.67 -5.00
N GLY A 246 9.02 0.73 -4.57
CA GLY A 246 8.54 1.65 -3.53
C GLY A 246 9.21 1.42 -2.17
N THR A 247 9.32 0.17 -1.72
CA THR A 247 9.96 -0.15 -0.45
C THR A 247 11.45 0.19 -0.44
N MET A 248 12.15 -0.01 -1.55
CA MET A 248 13.57 0.32 -1.66
C MET A 248 13.79 1.82 -1.84
N LEU A 249 12.90 2.53 -2.53
CA LEU A 249 12.89 3.99 -2.56
C LEU A 249 12.76 4.56 -1.13
N GLN A 250 11.75 4.10 -0.37
CA GLN A 250 11.55 4.53 1.02
C GLN A 250 12.74 4.19 1.90
N SER A 251 13.35 3.00 1.72
CA SER A 251 14.56 2.60 2.46
C SER A 251 15.73 3.55 2.23
N ASN A 252 15.93 4.04 1.02
CA ASN A 252 16.96 5.01 0.70
C ASN A 252 16.69 6.36 1.37
N VAL A 253 15.45 6.85 1.35
CA VAL A 253 15.09 8.09 2.04
C VAL A 253 15.35 7.98 3.54
N LEU A 254 14.92 6.89 4.19
CA LEU A 254 15.17 6.66 5.62
C LEU A 254 16.65 6.53 5.95
N LEU A 255 17.44 5.85 5.12
CA LEU A 255 18.90 5.78 5.28
C LEU A 255 19.53 7.17 5.20
N PHE A 256 19.11 8.01 4.26
CA PHE A 256 19.55 9.41 4.19
C PHE A 256 19.17 10.19 5.45
N GLU A 257 17.93 10.04 5.94
CA GLU A 257 17.48 10.72 7.16
C GLU A 257 18.32 10.34 8.39
N ILE A 258 18.72 9.07 8.48
CA ILE A 258 19.48 8.53 9.62
C ILE A 258 20.97 8.90 9.51
N THR A 259 21.58 8.63 8.35
CA THR A 259 23.05 8.72 8.19
C THR A 259 23.52 10.08 7.70
N LYS A 260 22.64 10.88 7.09
CA LYS A 260 22.96 12.12 6.37
C LYS A 260 23.91 11.96 5.18
N GLU A 261 24.17 10.71 4.75
CA GLU A 261 25.00 10.44 3.60
C GLU A 261 24.26 10.70 2.28
N ARG A 262 24.67 11.68 1.52
CA ARG A 262 24.03 12.14 0.27
C ARG A 262 23.82 11.02 -0.75
N LYS A 263 24.67 10.02 -0.80
CA LYS A 263 24.55 8.86 -1.71
C LYS A 263 23.20 8.16 -1.65
N TYR A 264 22.55 8.12 -0.47
CA TYR A 264 21.24 7.49 -0.31
C TYR A 264 20.12 8.37 -0.90
N LEU A 265 20.23 9.70 -0.78
CA LEU A 265 19.28 10.60 -1.43
C LEU A 265 19.42 10.57 -2.95
N ASP A 266 20.65 10.60 -3.46
CA ASP A 266 20.93 10.49 -4.92
C ASP A 266 20.35 9.18 -5.48
N GLU A 267 20.48 8.08 -4.74
CA GLU A 267 19.92 6.80 -5.13
C GLU A 267 18.36 6.80 -5.03
N ALA A 268 17.78 7.42 -4.03
CA ALA A 268 16.32 7.59 -3.93
C ALA A 268 15.77 8.38 -5.14
N GLU A 269 16.40 9.49 -5.51
CA GLU A 269 16.02 10.29 -6.68
C GLU A 269 16.15 9.48 -7.98
N ARG A 270 17.22 8.67 -8.13
CA ARG A 270 17.43 7.79 -9.26
C ARG A 270 16.35 6.73 -9.39
N ILE A 271 16.02 6.04 -8.27
CA ILE A 271 14.96 5.04 -8.23
C ILE A 271 13.60 5.68 -8.53
N ALA A 272 13.31 6.84 -7.95
CA ALA A 272 12.04 7.54 -8.19
C ALA A 272 11.86 7.93 -9.66
N LYS A 273 12.91 8.47 -10.30
CA LYS A 273 12.87 8.80 -11.73
C LYS A 273 12.63 7.55 -12.57
N ALA A 274 13.40 6.48 -12.35
CA ALA A 274 13.26 5.22 -13.08
C ALA A 274 11.89 4.58 -12.87
N GLY A 275 11.36 4.59 -11.63
CA GLY A 275 10.05 4.06 -11.28
C GLY A 275 8.92 4.78 -12.01
N ARG A 276 8.94 6.12 -12.00
CA ARG A 276 7.97 6.92 -12.75
C ARG A 276 8.04 6.62 -14.25
N GLU A 277 9.24 6.63 -14.83
CA GLU A 277 9.45 6.38 -16.27
C GLU A 277 9.05 4.97 -16.69
N TYR A 278 9.24 3.97 -15.84
CA TYR A 278 8.94 2.57 -16.17
C TYR A 278 7.46 2.22 -15.95
N PHE A 279 6.88 2.63 -14.82
CA PHE A 279 5.56 2.17 -14.40
C PHE A 279 4.42 3.09 -14.85
N PHE A 280 4.64 4.40 -14.94
CA PHE A 280 3.58 5.32 -15.33
C PHE A 280 3.54 5.48 -16.85
N LYS A 281 2.53 4.89 -17.48
CA LYS A 281 2.34 4.89 -18.94
C LYS A 281 0.92 5.31 -19.30
N ASN A 282 0.80 6.19 -20.28
CA ASN A 282 -0.50 6.65 -20.80
C ASN A 282 -1.44 7.21 -19.69
N GLY A 283 -0.86 7.89 -18.71
CA GLY A 283 -1.60 8.47 -17.60
C GLY A 283 -2.02 7.49 -16.49
N ARG A 284 -1.53 6.24 -16.51
CA ARG A 284 -1.92 5.18 -15.59
C ARG A 284 -0.70 4.43 -15.03
N LEU A 285 -0.83 4.02 -13.77
CA LEU A 285 0.03 3.01 -13.15
C LEU A 285 -0.46 1.60 -13.47
N PRO A 286 0.36 0.55 -13.28
CA PRO A 286 -0.08 -0.84 -13.49
C PRO A 286 -1.26 -1.21 -12.59
N ASN A 287 -2.01 -2.25 -12.97
CA ASN A 287 -3.00 -2.86 -12.09
C ASN A 287 -2.35 -3.39 -10.80
N GLY A 288 -3.13 -3.39 -9.72
CA GLY A 288 -2.61 -3.73 -8.39
C GLY A 288 -2.43 -2.48 -7.54
N TYR A 289 -3.55 -1.86 -7.17
CA TYR A 289 -3.59 -0.56 -6.48
C TYR A 289 -2.78 -0.55 -5.19
N TRP A 290 -2.78 -1.66 -4.43
CA TRP A 290 -1.99 -1.71 -3.20
C TRP A 290 -0.48 -1.64 -3.47
N PHE A 291 0.00 -2.27 -4.53
CA PHE A 291 1.41 -2.16 -4.91
C PHE A 291 1.78 -0.72 -5.28
N ASN A 292 0.84 0.02 -5.87
CA ASN A 292 1.01 1.43 -6.16
C ASN A 292 0.94 2.30 -4.89
N ALA A 293 0.09 1.96 -3.91
CA ALA A 293 0.04 2.62 -2.62
C ALA A 293 1.38 2.47 -1.86
N VAL A 294 1.97 1.26 -1.88
CA VAL A 294 3.31 1.01 -1.32
C VAL A 294 4.37 1.86 -2.01
N MET A 295 4.30 2.00 -3.32
CA MET A 295 5.25 2.87 -4.04
C MET A 295 5.03 4.34 -3.70
N LEU A 296 3.78 4.79 -3.55
CA LEU A 296 3.46 6.18 -3.15
C LEU A 296 4.07 6.54 -1.79
N ARG A 297 4.13 5.60 -0.82
CA ARG A 297 4.82 5.83 0.46
C ARG A 297 6.25 6.32 0.24
N GLY A 298 7.00 5.65 -0.62
CA GLY A 298 8.38 6.03 -0.94
C GLY A 298 8.47 7.41 -1.59
N TYR A 299 7.59 7.70 -2.54
CA TYR A 299 7.53 9.01 -3.20
C TYR A 299 7.11 10.13 -2.23
N GLN A 300 6.18 9.85 -1.32
CA GLN A 300 5.75 10.81 -0.31
C GLN A 300 6.90 11.16 0.66
N GLU A 301 7.69 10.16 1.08
CA GLU A 301 8.87 10.41 1.93
C GLU A 301 9.93 11.22 1.17
N LEU A 302 10.20 10.91 -0.09
CA LEU A 302 11.12 11.69 -0.91
C LEU A 302 10.63 13.14 -1.07
N TYR A 303 9.32 13.34 -1.34
CA TYR A 303 8.71 14.66 -1.41
C TYR A 303 8.86 15.46 -0.11
N LYS A 304 8.80 14.81 1.05
CA LYS A 304 9.03 15.49 2.34
C LYS A 304 10.45 16.08 2.45
N VAL A 305 11.43 15.46 1.78
CA VAL A 305 12.84 15.88 1.77
C VAL A 305 13.08 17.01 0.78
N ASP A 306 12.69 16.83 -0.49
CA ASP A 306 13.10 17.74 -1.59
C ASP A 306 11.99 18.69 -2.07
N LYS A 307 10.74 18.49 -1.61
CA LYS A 307 9.54 19.26 -2.00
C LYS A 307 9.23 19.24 -3.50
N ASN A 308 9.76 18.28 -4.24
CA ASN A 308 9.53 18.17 -5.67
C ASN A 308 8.16 17.53 -5.96
N LYS A 309 7.19 18.35 -6.35
CA LYS A 309 5.81 17.91 -6.67
C LYS A 309 5.73 16.89 -7.80
N ALA A 310 6.72 16.84 -8.69
CA ALA A 310 6.74 15.88 -9.78
C ALA A 310 6.70 14.41 -9.30
N TRP A 311 7.06 14.15 -8.03
CA TRP A 311 6.95 12.84 -7.41
C TRP A 311 5.50 12.44 -7.07
N ILE A 312 4.58 13.42 -7.00
CA ILE A 312 3.20 13.23 -6.55
C ILE A 312 2.18 13.42 -7.67
N ASP A 313 2.42 14.34 -8.61
CA ASP A 313 1.44 14.77 -9.61
C ASP A 313 0.91 13.61 -10.47
N PHE A 314 1.75 12.66 -10.86
CA PHE A 314 1.33 11.51 -11.65
C PHE A 314 0.44 10.53 -10.87
N TYR A 315 0.58 10.45 -9.54
CA TYR A 315 -0.33 9.69 -8.69
C TYR A 315 -1.70 10.34 -8.61
N GLN A 316 -1.79 11.67 -8.58
CA GLN A 316 -3.08 12.38 -8.62
C GLN A 316 -3.81 12.06 -9.92
N GLN A 317 -3.09 12.09 -11.04
CA GLN A 317 -3.67 11.74 -12.33
C GLN A 317 -4.19 10.30 -12.38
N ASP A 318 -3.43 9.33 -11.91
CA ASP A 318 -3.84 7.92 -11.86
C ASP A 318 -5.05 7.71 -10.94
N ALA A 319 -5.00 8.26 -9.72
CA ALA A 319 -6.06 8.15 -8.72
C ALA A 319 -7.38 8.77 -9.18
N ASP A 320 -7.32 9.91 -9.86
CA ASP A 320 -8.50 10.54 -10.48
C ASP A 320 -9.03 9.70 -11.65
N GLY A 321 -8.14 9.13 -12.45
CA GLY A 321 -8.49 8.20 -13.53
C GLY A 321 -9.26 6.99 -13.01
N ILE A 322 -8.76 6.32 -11.96
CA ILE A 322 -9.42 5.18 -11.32
C ILE A 322 -10.81 5.56 -10.81
N TRP A 323 -10.93 6.67 -10.09
CA TRP A 323 -12.21 7.13 -9.55
C TRP A 323 -13.26 7.38 -10.63
N ASN A 324 -12.84 7.95 -11.74
CA ASN A 324 -13.74 8.34 -12.83
C ASN A 324 -14.14 7.17 -13.75
N THR A 325 -13.28 6.14 -13.88
CA THR A 325 -13.49 5.10 -14.92
C THR A 325 -13.69 3.69 -14.36
N GLU A 326 -13.32 3.44 -13.09
CA GLU A 326 -13.35 2.08 -12.51
C GLU A 326 -14.24 1.98 -11.26
N ARG A 327 -14.93 3.06 -10.91
CA ARG A 327 -15.89 3.10 -9.81
C ARG A 327 -17.26 2.60 -10.27
N ASP A 328 -17.86 1.71 -9.49
CA ASP A 328 -19.21 1.22 -9.71
C ASP A 328 -20.30 2.12 -9.08
N ALA A 329 -21.58 1.75 -9.25
CA ALA A 329 -22.72 2.47 -8.68
C ALA A 329 -22.77 2.46 -7.14
N ASN A 330 -22.05 1.54 -6.50
CA ASN A 330 -21.92 1.44 -5.04
C ASN A 330 -20.69 2.20 -4.51
N ASN A 331 -20.06 3.01 -5.34
CA ASN A 331 -18.81 3.74 -5.04
C ASN A 331 -17.60 2.86 -4.71
N MET A 332 -17.61 1.60 -5.12
CA MET A 332 -16.46 0.70 -4.97
C MET A 332 -15.64 0.70 -6.26
N VAL A 333 -14.32 0.65 -6.13
CA VAL A 333 -13.38 0.71 -7.27
C VAL A 333 -12.84 -0.67 -7.64
N GLY A 334 -12.32 -0.77 -8.86
CA GLY A 334 -11.72 -1.99 -9.40
C GLY A 334 -12.31 -2.40 -10.74
N THR A 335 -11.50 -3.04 -11.57
CA THR A 335 -11.87 -3.44 -12.93
C THR A 335 -12.77 -4.67 -12.99
N LYS A 336 -12.83 -5.47 -11.91
CA LYS A 336 -13.63 -6.69 -11.82
C LYS A 336 -15.03 -6.40 -11.28
N PRO A 337 -16.06 -7.21 -11.67
CA PRO A 337 -17.40 -7.11 -11.06
C PRO A 337 -17.39 -7.35 -9.56
N ALA A 338 -16.73 -8.41 -9.09
CA ALA A 338 -16.48 -8.66 -7.67
C ALA A 338 -15.40 -7.69 -7.17
N LYS A 339 -15.78 -6.76 -6.31
CA LYS A 339 -14.87 -5.77 -5.74
C LYS A 339 -14.10 -6.36 -4.56
N SER A 340 -12.78 -6.17 -4.55
CA SER A 340 -11.90 -6.74 -3.54
C SER A 340 -11.66 -5.79 -2.37
N LEU A 341 -11.42 -6.34 -1.18
CA LEU A 341 -11.03 -5.58 0.02
C LEU A 341 -9.72 -4.81 -0.23
N ILE A 342 -8.75 -5.47 -0.84
CA ILE A 342 -7.43 -4.88 -1.06
C ILE A 342 -7.47 -3.66 -1.98
N ASP A 343 -8.33 -3.67 -3.01
CA ASP A 343 -8.44 -2.54 -3.93
C ASP A 343 -9.08 -1.33 -3.25
N GLN A 344 -10.14 -1.55 -2.42
CA GLN A 344 -10.76 -0.47 -1.67
C GLN A 344 -9.77 0.13 -0.67
N ALA A 345 -9.10 -0.71 0.11
CA ALA A 345 -8.11 -0.31 1.10
C ALA A 345 -6.95 0.48 0.46
N ALA A 346 -6.42 -0.02 -0.65
CA ALA A 346 -5.35 0.65 -1.38
C ALA A 346 -5.74 2.06 -1.85
N MET A 347 -6.95 2.22 -2.38
CA MET A 347 -7.40 3.52 -2.83
C MET A 347 -7.71 4.48 -1.68
N ILE A 348 -8.18 3.98 -0.53
CA ILE A 348 -8.27 4.79 0.70
C ILE A 348 -6.87 5.29 1.11
N GLU A 349 -5.86 4.41 1.14
CA GLU A 349 -4.49 4.80 1.48
C GLU A 349 -3.94 5.85 0.50
N ILE A 350 -4.11 5.63 -0.81
CA ILE A 350 -3.66 6.58 -1.84
C ILE A 350 -4.32 7.95 -1.65
N TYR A 351 -5.64 7.99 -1.50
CA TYR A 351 -6.34 9.28 -1.31
C TYR A 351 -5.96 9.96 -0.01
N ALA A 352 -5.76 9.21 1.09
CA ALA A 352 -5.35 9.78 2.36
C ALA A 352 -3.95 10.39 2.28
N ARG A 353 -3.00 9.73 1.62
CA ARG A 353 -1.65 10.26 1.39
C ARG A 353 -1.65 11.50 0.48
N LEU A 354 -2.44 11.49 -0.59
CA LEU A 354 -2.61 12.65 -1.48
C LEU A 354 -3.26 13.83 -0.74
N GLN A 355 -4.22 13.57 0.16
CA GLN A 355 -4.82 14.60 1.02
C GLN A 355 -3.79 15.22 1.95
N GLN A 356 -2.95 14.43 2.59
CA GLN A 356 -1.85 14.93 3.45
C GLN A 356 -0.88 15.82 2.66
N VAL A 357 -0.45 15.39 1.47
CA VAL A 357 0.42 16.23 0.61
C VAL A 357 -0.24 17.56 0.28
N LYS A 358 -1.53 17.58 -0.04
CA LYS A 358 -2.30 18.80 -0.30
C LYS A 358 -2.37 19.72 0.90
N GLU A 359 -2.44 19.18 2.12
CA GLU A 359 -2.48 19.96 3.37
C GLU A 359 -1.10 20.54 3.73
N ILE A 360 -0.02 19.81 3.49
CA ILE A 360 1.36 20.29 3.71
C ILE A 360 1.76 21.38 2.68
N SER A 361 1.13 21.40 1.52
CA SER A 361 1.45 22.32 0.42
C SER A 361 0.71 23.67 0.52
N LYS A 362 -0.18 23.83 1.52
CA LYS A 362 -0.89 25.08 1.85
C LYS A 362 -0.12 25.90 2.87
#